data_db85453015921a04cbb86a92f6502cee
#
_entry.id   db85453015921a04cbb86a92f6502cee
#
_cell.length_a   1.000
_cell.length_b   1.000
_cell.length_c   1.000
_cell.angle_alpha   90.00
_cell.angle_beta   90.00
_cell.angle_gamma   90.00
#
_symmetry.space_group_name_H-M   'P 1'
#
loop_
_entity.id
_entity.type
_entity.pdbx_description
1 polymer ?
#
loop_
_entity_poly.entity_id
_entity_poly.type
_entity_poly.pdbx_seq_one_letter_code
_entity_poly.pdbx_strand_id
1 'polypeptide(L)'
;MKEDLRTIRISDLTLPELRGMSTAEPPGMRQQPMLILPNSFTFSYKAENFTACQHDILILIFEKLQGFMTTGCPLDKELCSEQKVTIDCSEIMDIRHKEHVIQAALGLRDLQFGFRYIRDELGNVNRVWGVFVTTVEDIRDTSFIRLTINRDIFPVLTYYGESVGGTFLLKGPALETKGRHTKTIRNMLISRKGIGQFQVELDEFKRMLGLSPQYRPSCLRKDILEPVRRWLLENSDIWFEYELIREKVPGRRARSNAIFIWIYSRDKDGKKKPS
;
A
#
# COMPACT_ATOMS: atom_id res chain seq x y z
N MET A 1 23.36 -3.61 -28.66
CA MET A 1 22.02 -4.20 -28.69
C MET A 1 21.40 -3.91 -27.36
N LYS A 2 20.44 -2.98 -27.29
CA LYS A 2 19.64 -2.72 -26.07
C LYS A 2 18.47 -3.69 -26.15
N GLU A 3 18.44 -4.67 -25.25
CA GLU A 3 17.27 -5.50 -25.07
C GLU A 3 16.14 -4.63 -24.51
N ASP A 4 15.09 -4.50 -25.31
CA ASP A 4 13.80 -3.93 -24.90
C ASP A 4 13.24 -4.78 -23.76
N LEU A 5 13.35 -4.29 -22.54
CA LEU A 5 12.58 -4.79 -21.41
C LEU A 5 11.10 -4.50 -21.71
N ARG A 6 10.42 -5.43 -22.35
CA ARG A 6 8.98 -5.39 -22.52
C ARG A 6 8.36 -5.45 -21.13
N THR A 7 7.93 -4.29 -20.66
CA THR A 7 7.04 -4.20 -19.52
C THR A 7 5.77 -4.96 -19.90
N ILE A 8 5.58 -6.16 -19.35
CA ILE A 8 4.32 -6.91 -19.51
C ILE A 8 3.26 -6.04 -18.84
N ARG A 9 2.42 -5.42 -19.65
CA ARG A 9 1.28 -4.64 -19.16
C ARG A 9 0.29 -5.63 -18.57
N ILE A 10 -0.16 -5.38 -17.35
CA ILE A 10 -1.16 -6.24 -16.67
C ILE A 10 -2.46 -6.32 -17.50
N SER A 11 -2.73 -5.34 -18.37
CA SER A 11 -3.80 -5.36 -19.38
C SER A 11 -3.71 -6.54 -20.39
N ASP A 12 -2.54 -7.15 -20.53
CA ASP A 12 -2.31 -8.22 -21.51
C ASP A 12 -2.53 -9.62 -20.87
N LEU A 13 -2.78 -9.68 -19.56
CA LEU A 13 -3.06 -10.92 -18.83
C LEU A 13 -4.57 -11.13 -18.74
N THR A 14 -5.04 -12.23 -19.29
CA THR A 14 -6.45 -12.65 -19.15
C THR A 14 -6.74 -13.15 -17.73
N LEU A 15 -8.00 -13.04 -17.28
CA LEU A 15 -8.45 -13.59 -15.99
C LEU A 15 -8.02 -15.03 -15.69
N PRO A 16 -7.99 -15.97 -16.68
CA PRO A 16 -7.45 -17.32 -16.51
C PRO A 16 -5.94 -17.34 -16.25
N GLU A 17 -5.17 -16.45 -16.87
CA GLU A 17 -3.71 -16.38 -16.66
C GLU A 17 -3.37 -15.83 -15.27
N LEU A 18 -4.14 -14.86 -14.78
CA LEU A 18 -4.04 -14.39 -13.39
C LEU A 18 -4.44 -15.49 -12.39
N ARG A 19 -5.45 -16.34 -12.72
CA ARG A 19 -5.80 -17.51 -11.94
C ARG A 19 -4.77 -18.64 -12.05
N GLY A 20 -4.15 -18.82 -13.21
CA GLY A 20 -3.11 -19.82 -13.42
C GLY A 20 -1.80 -19.52 -12.66
N MET A 21 -1.49 -18.26 -12.38
CA MET A 21 -0.38 -17.88 -11.49
C MET A 21 -0.63 -18.22 -10.02
N SER A 22 -1.88 -18.49 -9.65
CA SER A 22 -2.33 -18.86 -8.29
C SER A 22 -2.27 -20.35 -7.96
N THR A 23 -2.01 -21.24 -8.91
CA THR A 23 -2.30 -22.69 -8.75
C THR A 23 -1.13 -23.59 -8.39
N ALA A 24 0.05 -23.08 -8.13
CA ALA A 24 1.15 -23.89 -7.58
C ALA A 24 1.22 -23.74 -6.05
N GLU A 25 0.28 -24.36 -5.34
CA GLU A 25 0.28 -24.44 -3.90
C GLU A 25 1.28 -25.48 -3.38
N PRO A 26 2.11 -25.11 -2.37
CA PRO A 26 2.70 -26.14 -1.53
C PRO A 26 1.62 -26.76 -0.64
N PRO A 27 1.59 -28.08 -0.45
CA PRO A 27 0.62 -28.73 0.40
C PRO A 27 0.78 -28.23 1.85
N GLY A 28 -0.30 -27.63 2.39
CA GLY A 28 -0.39 -27.22 3.80
C GLY A 28 -0.54 -25.73 4.09
N MET A 29 -0.37 -24.83 3.14
CA MET A 29 -0.72 -23.42 3.34
C MET A 29 -2.21 -23.22 3.02
N ARG A 30 -2.99 -22.78 4.01
CA ARG A 30 -4.32 -22.20 3.76
C ARG A 30 -4.14 -21.08 2.75
N GLN A 31 -4.94 -21.12 1.67
CA GLN A 31 -4.95 -20.05 0.65
C GLN A 31 -5.20 -18.70 1.35
N GLN A 32 -4.16 -17.92 1.49
CA GLN A 32 -4.34 -16.55 1.98
C GLN A 32 -4.85 -15.70 0.81
N PRO A 33 -5.94 -14.95 0.99
CA PRO A 33 -6.47 -14.13 -0.08
C PRO A 33 -5.42 -13.10 -0.53
N MET A 34 -5.15 -13.10 -1.83
CA MET A 34 -4.35 -12.08 -2.48
C MET A 34 -5.24 -10.86 -2.73
N LEU A 35 -4.79 -9.70 -2.29
CA LEU A 35 -5.51 -8.45 -2.44
C LEU A 35 -4.84 -7.59 -3.50
N ILE A 36 -5.66 -6.88 -4.27
CA ILE A 36 -5.23 -5.85 -5.22
C ILE A 36 -5.49 -4.49 -4.59
N LEU A 37 -4.45 -3.67 -4.48
CA LEU A 37 -4.55 -2.27 -4.09
C LEU A 37 -4.18 -1.41 -5.29
N PRO A 38 -5.08 -0.53 -5.76
CA PRO A 38 -4.72 0.42 -6.82
C PRO A 38 -3.55 1.30 -6.42
N ASN A 39 -2.61 1.51 -7.34
CA ASN A 39 -1.44 2.34 -7.06
C ASN A 39 -1.79 3.81 -6.83
N SER A 40 -2.93 4.28 -7.36
CA SER A 40 -3.50 5.58 -7.02
C SER A 40 -3.66 5.78 -5.52
N PHE A 41 -4.04 4.71 -4.79
CA PHE A 41 -4.15 4.73 -3.34
C PHE A 41 -2.78 4.56 -2.67
N THR A 42 -1.97 3.59 -3.10
CA THR A 42 -0.65 3.30 -2.51
C THR A 42 0.29 4.52 -2.53
N PHE A 43 0.14 5.38 -3.56
CA PHE A 43 0.95 6.60 -3.74
C PHE A 43 0.14 7.89 -3.55
N SER A 44 -1.04 7.82 -2.92
CA SER A 44 -1.84 9.01 -2.64
C SER A 44 -1.11 9.95 -1.67
N TYR A 45 -1.30 11.25 -1.86
CA TYR A 45 -0.85 12.25 -0.90
C TYR A 45 -1.57 12.02 0.43
N LYS A 46 -0.82 11.73 1.50
CA LYS A 46 -1.23 11.51 2.90
C LYS A 46 -1.46 10.06 3.36
N ALA A 47 -1.27 9.04 2.52
CA ALA A 47 -1.14 7.66 3.02
C ALA A 47 0.01 7.54 4.08
N GLU A 48 0.91 8.47 4.06
CA GLU A 48 2.04 8.62 4.99
C GLU A 48 1.65 8.87 6.44
N ASN A 49 0.42 9.35 6.71
CA ASN A 49 -0.02 9.71 8.06
C ASN A 49 -0.85 8.62 8.75
N PHE A 50 -1.05 7.48 8.11
CA PHE A 50 -1.81 6.40 8.72
C PHE A 50 -1.13 5.81 9.95
N THR A 51 -1.93 5.56 10.98
CA THR A 51 -1.51 4.69 12.09
C THR A 51 -1.44 3.23 11.62
N ALA A 52 -0.79 2.36 12.40
CA ALA A 52 -0.75 0.93 12.08
C ALA A 52 -2.17 0.34 12.01
N CYS A 53 -3.05 0.72 12.93
CA CYS A 53 -4.44 0.26 12.95
C CYS A 53 -5.24 0.75 11.72
N GLN A 54 -5.01 1.99 11.27
CA GLN A 54 -5.63 2.49 10.04
C GLN A 54 -5.17 1.72 8.81
N HIS A 55 -3.89 1.34 8.73
CA HIS A 55 -3.41 0.45 7.67
C HIS A 55 -4.15 -0.90 7.67
N ASP A 56 -4.39 -1.47 8.85
CA ASP A 56 -5.10 -2.74 8.98
C ASP A 56 -6.57 -2.62 8.57
N ILE A 57 -7.25 -1.56 9.00
CA ILE A 57 -8.61 -1.25 8.56
C ILE A 57 -8.68 -1.15 7.03
N LEU A 58 -7.72 -0.48 6.40
CA LEU A 58 -7.66 -0.34 4.95
C LEU A 58 -7.47 -1.69 4.25
N ILE A 59 -6.64 -2.58 4.78
CA ILE A 59 -6.49 -3.95 4.25
C ILE A 59 -7.83 -4.68 4.26
N LEU A 60 -8.58 -4.60 5.36
CA LEU A 60 -9.90 -5.25 5.47
C LEU A 60 -10.94 -4.59 4.54
N ILE A 61 -10.90 -3.28 4.38
CA ILE A 61 -11.76 -2.58 3.40
C ILE A 61 -11.43 -3.08 1.98
N PHE A 62 -10.17 -3.07 1.58
CA PHE A 62 -9.76 -3.54 0.26
C PHE A 62 -10.09 -5.01 0.04
N GLU A 63 -10.03 -5.85 1.06
CA GLU A 63 -10.54 -7.23 0.96
C GLU A 63 -12.01 -7.27 0.51
N LYS A 64 -12.86 -6.45 1.13
CA LYS A 64 -14.29 -6.40 0.77
C LYS A 64 -14.53 -5.77 -0.60
N LEU A 65 -13.63 -4.90 -1.06
CA LEU A 65 -13.72 -4.25 -2.37
C LEU A 65 -13.19 -5.12 -3.52
N GLN A 66 -12.58 -6.29 -3.28
CA GLN A 66 -11.99 -7.11 -4.34
C GLN A 66 -13.00 -7.47 -5.45
N GLY A 67 -14.28 -7.67 -5.11
CA GLY A 67 -15.33 -7.95 -6.10
C GLY A 67 -15.65 -6.80 -7.05
N PHE A 68 -15.20 -5.58 -6.74
CA PHE A 68 -15.39 -4.37 -7.55
C PHE A 68 -14.13 -3.94 -8.30
N MET A 69 -13.01 -4.65 -8.10
CA MET A 69 -11.75 -4.30 -8.76
C MET A 69 -11.85 -4.46 -10.27
N THR A 70 -11.46 -3.43 -11.01
CA THR A 70 -11.58 -3.41 -12.47
C THR A 70 -10.39 -2.74 -13.14
N THR A 71 -10.07 -3.21 -14.35
CA THR A 71 -9.15 -2.58 -15.30
C THR A 71 -9.88 -1.76 -16.34
N GLY A 72 -11.22 -1.92 -16.45
CA GLY A 72 -12.08 -1.14 -17.32
C GLY A 72 -12.37 0.27 -16.79
N CYS A 73 -12.96 1.13 -17.61
CA CYS A 73 -13.30 2.49 -17.19
C CYS A 73 -14.25 2.46 -15.99
N PRO A 74 -13.91 3.11 -14.87
CA PRO A 74 -14.73 3.09 -13.65
C PRO A 74 -15.98 3.99 -13.71
N LEU A 75 -16.24 4.62 -14.85
CA LEU A 75 -17.29 5.62 -15.01
C LEU A 75 -18.69 5.03 -15.18
N ASP A 76 -18.87 3.72 -14.98
CA ASP A 76 -20.21 3.16 -14.89
C ASP A 76 -20.93 3.70 -13.66
N LYS A 77 -21.86 4.65 -13.90
CA LYS A 77 -22.56 5.39 -12.82
C LYS A 77 -23.32 4.49 -11.86
N GLU A 78 -23.65 3.26 -12.25
CA GLU A 78 -24.29 2.25 -11.40
C GLU A 78 -23.37 1.73 -10.30
N LEU A 79 -22.04 1.70 -10.53
CA LEU A 79 -21.05 1.32 -9.52
C LEU A 79 -20.82 2.42 -8.47
N CYS A 80 -21.29 3.64 -8.73
CA CYS A 80 -21.09 4.81 -7.85
C CYS A 80 -22.16 4.95 -6.76
N SER A 81 -22.83 3.86 -6.36
CA SER A 81 -23.67 3.87 -5.15
C SER A 81 -22.79 3.85 -3.89
N GLU A 82 -23.28 4.42 -2.79
CA GLU A 82 -22.58 4.30 -1.50
C GLU A 82 -22.37 2.84 -1.15
N GLN A 83 -21.10 2.46 -0.95
CA GLN A 83 -20.75 1.10 -0.57
C GLN A 83 -20.57 1.01 0.94
N LYS A 84 -21.34 0.12 1.57
CA LYS A 84 -21.21 -0.20 2.99
C LYS A 84 -20.37 -1.46 3.15
N VAL A 85 -19.26 -1.30 3.86
CA VAL A 85 -18.30 -2.38 4.12
C VAL A 85 -18.34 -2.73 5.60
N THR A 86 -18.60 -3.99 5.92
CA THR A 86 -18.54 -4.48 7.30
C THR A 86 -17.23 -5.21 7.52
N ILE A 87 -16.45 -4.80 8.51
CA ILE A 87 -15.18 -5.41 8.89
C ILE A 87 -15.23 -5.96 10.30
N ASP A 88 -14.48 -7.03 10.55
CA ASP A 88 -14.33 -7.63 11.88
C ASP A 88 -13.10 -7.05 12.58
N CYS A 89 -13.31 -6.31 13.66
CA CYS A 89 -12.25 -5.72 14.44
C CYS A 89 -11.33 -6.77 15.09
N SER A 90 -11.83 -8.00 15.31
CA SER A 90 -11.03 -9.08 15.89
C SER A 90 -9.89 -9.55 14.99
N GLU A 91 -9.95 -9.28 13.69
CA GLU A 91 -8.85 -9.52 12.76
C GLU A 91 -7.66 -8.56 12.93
N ILE A 92 -7.90 -7.41 13.57
CA ILE A 92 -6.88 -6.37 13.80
C ILE A 92 -6.28 -6.52 15.20
N MET A 93 -7.15 -6.67 16.21
CA MET A 93 -6.74 -6.78 17.60
C MET A 93 -7.85 -7.43 18.45
N ASP A 94 -7.53 -7.78 19.69
CA ASP A 94 -8.48 -8.34 20.65
C ASP A 94 -9.74 -7.47 20.75
N ILE A 95 -10.92 -8.10 20.82
CA ILE A 95 -12.24 -7.43 20.87
C ILE A 95 -12.33 -6.42 22.03
N ARG A 96 -11.59 -6.63 23.12
CA ARG A 96 -11.51 -5.67 24.23
C ARG A 96 -10.98 -4.30 23.83
N HIS A 97 -10.32 -4.22 22.69
CA HIS A 97 -9.75 -3.00 22.12
C HIS A 97 -10.55 -2.48 20.91
N LYS A 98 -11.80 -2.94 20.71
CA LYS A 98 -12.67 -2.52 19.61
C LYS A 98 -12.77 -1.00 19.52
N GLU A 99 -12.88 -0.32 20.67
CA GLU A 99 -12.93 1.15 20.71
C GLU A 99 -11.72 1.80 20.04
N HIS A 100 -10.52 1.22 20.19
CA HIS A 100 -9.33 1.72 19.50
C HIS A 100 -9.44 1.60 17.97
N VAL A 101 -10.05 0.52 17.47
CA VAL A 101 -10.32 0.36 16.03
C VAL A 101 -11.36 1.38 15.55
N ILE A 102 -12.41 1.63 16.34
CA ILE A 102 -13.42 2.66 16.04
C ILE A 102 -12.76 4.03 15.95
N GLN A 103 -11.93 4.41 16.90
CA GLN A 103 -11.23 5.69 16.88
C GLN A 103 -10.27 5.81 15.68
N ALA A 104 -9.59 4.72 15.32
CA ALA A 104 -8.76 4.69 14.11
C ALA A 104 -9.60 4.86 12.83
N ALA A 105 -10.79 4.24 12.76
CA ALA A 105 -11.73 4.38 11.65
C ALA A 105 -12.31 5.79 11.55
N LEU A 106 -12.64 6.42 12.68
CA LEU A 106 -13.07 7.82 12.74
C LEU A 106 -11.95 8.75 12.25
N GLY A 107 -10.69 8.46 12.60
CA GLY A 107 -9.55 9.17 12.04
C GLY A 107 -9.43 9.04 10.52
N LEU A 108 -9.84 7.93 9.91
CA LEU A 108 -9.91 7.80 8.44
C LEU A 108 -11.00 8.68 7.82
N ARG A 109 -12.11 8.88 8.51
CA ARG A 109 -13.18 9.80 8.08
C ARG A 109 -12.69 11.26 8.03
N ASP A 110 -11.81 11.64 8.94
CA ASP A 110 -11.33 13.02 9.06
C ASP A 110 -10.13 13.31 8.14
N LEU A 111 -9.53 12.27 7.53
CA LEU A 111 -8.42 12.42 6.60
C LEU A 111 -8.91 12.74 5.19
N GLN A 112 -8.42 13.84 4.64
CA GLN A 112 -8.60 14.16 3.22
C GLN A 112 -7.49 13.53 2.39
N PHE A 113 -7.88 12.87 1.32
CA PHE A 113 -6.98 12.27 0.34
C PHE A 113 -6.99 13.07 -0.95
N GLY A 114 -5.81 13.19 -1.55
CA GLY A 114 -5.66 13.68 -2.90
C GLY A 114 -5.29 12.52 -3.84
N PHE A 115 -6.15 12.22 -4.78
CA PHE A 115 -5.90 11.21 -5.78
C PHE A 115 -5.60 11.86 -7.13
N ARG A 116 -4.63 11.31 -7.86
CA ARG A 116 -4.54 11.55 -9.29
C ARG A 116 -5.63 10.73 -9.95
N TYR A 117 -6.58 11.43 -10.52
CA TYR A 117 -7.65 10.78 -11.25
C TYR A 117 -7.17 10.28 -12.62
N ILE A 118 -7.86 9.27 -13.09
CA ILE A 118 -7.73 8.73 -14.44
C ILE A 118 -8.11 9.81 -15.45
N ARG A 119 -7.56 9.70 -16.62
CA ARG A 119 -7.92 10.55 -17.75
C ARG A 119 -9.42 10.45 -18.00
N ASP A 120 -10.07 11.60 -18.11
CA ASP A 120 -11.43 11.68 -18.62
C ASP A 120 -11.46 11.26 -20.13
N GLU A 121 -12.64 11.23 -20.71
CA GLU A 121 -12.83 10.89 -22.14
C GLU A 121 -12.02 11.80 -23.09
N LEU A 122 -11.61 12.97 -22.62
CA LEU A 122 -10.80 13.95 -23.34
C LEU A 122 -9.29 13.78 -23.08
N GLY A 123 -8.89 12.81 -22.23
CA GLY A 123 -7.51 12.54 -21.90
C GLY A 123 -6.92 13.46 -20.82
N ASN A 124 -7.72 14.31 -20.15
CA ASN A 124 -7.27 15.17 -19.08
C ASN A 124 -7.09 14.38 -17.76
N VAL A 125 -6.02 14.68 -17.04
CA VAL A 125 -5.76 14.08 -15.71
C VAL A 125 -6.36 14.98 -14.63
N ASN A 126 -7.49 14.59 -14.09
CA ASN A 126 -8.13 15.29 -13.00
C ASN A 126 -7.51 14.89 -11.65
N ARG A 127 -7.52 15.80 -10.70
CA ARG A 127 -7.20 15.52 -9.30
C ARG A 127 -8.47 15.56 -8.50
N VAL A 128 -8.73 14.50 -7.72
CA VAL A 128 -9.88 14.41 -6.83
C VAL A 128 -9.39 14.51 -5.39
N TRP A 129 -10.07 15.34 -4.61
CA TRP A 129 -9.82 15.50 -3.18
C TRP A 129 -11.09 15.07 -2.43
N GLY A 130 -10.94 14.23 -1.43
CA GLY A 130 -12.09 13.76 -0.68
C GLY A 130 -11.69 12.94 0.54
N VAL A 131 -12.68 12.66 1.38
CA VAL A 131 -12.56 11.73 2.50
C VAL A 131 -12.81 10.31 2.01
N PHE A 132 -12.11 9.35 2.60
CA PHE A 132 -12.22 7.94 2.21
C PHE A 132 -13.48 7.29 2.76
N VAL A 133 -13.74 7.51 4.05
CA VAL A 133 -14.90 6.99 4.79
C VAL A 133 -15.79 8.17 5.14
N THR A 134 -17.10 8.05 4.89
CA THR A 134 -18.09 9.08 5.22
C THR A 134 -18.74 8.83 6.57
N THR A 135 -19.03 7.55 6.90
CA THR A 135 -19.60 7.17 8.19
C THR A 135 -18.93 5.95 8.79
N VAL A 136 -18.90 5.90 10.10
CA VAL A 136 -18.48 4.75 10.91
C VAL A 136 -19.64 4.39 11.82
N GLU A 137 -20.12 3.15 11.73
CA GLU A 137 -21.24 2.63 12.53
C GLU A 137 -20.69 1.48 13.41
N ASP A 138 -20.86 1.62 14.72
CA ASP A 138 -20.60 0.55 15.66
C ASP A 138 -21.78 -0.43 15.69
N ILE A 139 -21.54 -1.70 15.38
CA ILE A 139 -22.54 -2.75 15.52
C ILE A 139 -22.42 -3.29 16.94
N ARG A 140 -23.33 -2.85 17.83
CA ARG A 140 -23.32 -3.16 19.26
C ARG A 140 -23.30 -4.67 19.50
N ASP A 141 -22.68 -5.06 20.58
CA ASP A 141 -22.58 -6.45 21.06
C ASP A 141 -21.94 -7.44 20.06
N THR A 142 -21.17 -6.91 19.11
CA THR A 142 -20.41 -7.69 18.12
C THR A 142 -18.97 -7.19 17.98
N SER A 143 -18.13 -7.97 17.29
CA SER A 143 -16.77 -7.50 16.89
C SER A 143 -16.78 -6.63 15.63
N PHE A 144 -17.94 -6.39 15.02
CA PHE A 144 -18.04 -5.74 13.72
C PHE A 144 -18.24 -4.24 13.83
N ILE A 145 -17.68 -3.52 12.86
CA ILE A 145 -18.03 -2.14 12.52
C ILE A 145 -18.43 -2.06 11.05
N ARG A 146 -19.28 -1.12 10.72
CA ARG A 146 -19.69 -0.84 9.34
C ARG A 146 -19.18 0.53 8.92
N LEU A 147 -18.56 0.58 7.76
CA LEU A 147 -17.97 1.77 7.17
C LEU A 147 -18.69 2.09 5.87
N THR A 148 -19.06 3.34 5.67
CA THR A 148 -19.58 3.80 4.36
C THR A 148 -18.43 4.43 3.60
N ILE A 149 -18.12 3.88 2.42
CA ILE A 149 -17.09 4.39 1.53
C ILE A 149 -17.67 5.54 0.70
N ASN A 150 -16.91 6.61 0.60
CA ASN A 150 -17.32 7.76 -0.18
C ASN A 150 -17.48 7.39 -1.66
N ARG A 151 -18.69 7.60 -2.18
CA ARG A 151 -19.03 7.23 -3.56
C ARG A 151 -18.17 7.96 -4.61
N ASP A 152 -17.77 9.21 -4.34
CA ASP A 152 -17.04 10.03 -5.32
C ASP A 152 -15.59 9.56 -5.52
N ILE A 153 -15.02 8.88 -4.51
CA ILE A 153 -13.68 8.30 -4.60
C ILE A 153 -13.69 6.79 -4.84
N PHE A 154 -14.85 6.15 -4.77
CA PHE A 154 -14.98 4.71 -4.97
C PHE A 154 -14.36 4.22 -6.29
N PRO A 155 -14.57 4.90 -7.45
CA PRO A 155 -13.91 4.52 -8.69
C PRO A 155 -12.38 4.52 -8.59
N VAL A 156 -11.79 5.47 -7.86
CA VAL A 156 -10.32 5.56 -7.67
C VAL A 156 -9.80 4.40 -6.82
N LEU A 157 -10.63 3.86 -5.92
CA LEU A 157 -10.27 2.75 -5.03
C LEU A 157 -10.39 1.39 -5.71
N THR A 158 -11.12 1.29 -6.80
CA THR A 158 -11.42 0.02 -7.47
C THR A 158 -10.76 -0.12 -8.82
N TYR A 159 -10.25 0.98 -9.39
CA TYR A 159 -9.58 0.96 -10.68
C TYR A 159 -8.06 0.76 -10.55
N TYR A 160 -7.57 -0.27 -11.23
CA TYR A 160 -6.13 -0.56 -11.32
C TYR A 160 -5.64 -0.80 -12.76
N GLY A 161 -6.40 -0.29 -13.74
CA GLY A 161 -6.11 -0.43 -15.15
C GLY A 161 -4.97 0.45 -15.67
N GLU A 162 -5.02 0.76 -16.95
CA GLU A 162 -3.99 1.50 -17.67
C GLU A 162 -3.59 2.80 -16.96
N SER A 163 -2.31 3.09 -16.88
CA SER A 163 -1.68 4.23 -16.22
C SER A 163 -1.75 4.28 -14.67
N VAL A 164 -2.53 3.42 -14.03
CA VAL A 164 -2.62 3.34 -12.55
C VAL A 164 -1.84 2.14 -12.04
N GLY A 165 -2.15 0.96 -12.53
CA GLY A 165 -1.60 -0.30 -12.05
C GLY A 165 -2.11 -0.68 -10.65
N GLY A 166 -1.73 -1.86 -10.20
CA GLY A 166 -2.11 -2.40 -8.88
C GLY A 166 -0.94 -3.02 -8.14
N THR A 167 -0.97 -2.91 -6.83
CA THR A 167 -0.05 -3.61 -5.93
C THR A 167 -0.73 -4.84 -5.40
N PHE A 168 -0.12 -6.00 -5.61
CA PHE A 168 -0.62 -7.29 -5.13
C PHE A 168 0.02 -7.62 -3.78
N LEU A 169 -0.79 -7.89 -2.77
CA LEU A 169 -0.30 -8.23 -1.44
C LEU A 169 -1.12 -9.37 -0.82
N LEU A 170 -0.50 -10.13 0.07
CA LEU A 170 -1.17 -11.15 0.86
C LEU A 170 -1.74 -10.51 2.14
N LYS A 171 -3.01 -10.79 2.44
CA LYS A 171 -3.74 -10.25 3.61
C LYS A 171 -3.02 -10.57 4.92
N GLY A 172 -2.72 -11.84 5.18
CA GLY A 172 -2.11 -12.29 6.42
C GLY A 172 -0.81 -11.54 6.74
N PRO A 173 0.24 -11.64 5.91
CA PRO A 173 1.48 -10.89 6.13
C PRO A 173 1.31 -9.38 6.23
N ALA A 174 0.28 -8.80 5.59
CA ALA A 174 0.00 -7.37 5.69
C ALA A 174 -0.54 -6.99 7.07
N LEU A 175 -1.44 -7.80 7.66
CA LEU A 175 -1.97 -7.60 9.00
C LEU A 175 -0.94 -7.93 10.10
N GLU A 176 -0.15 -8.98 9.91
CA GLU A 176 0.90 -9.40 10.85
C GLU A 176 2.05 -8.38 10.98
N THR A 177 2.28 -7.57 9.95
CA THR A 177 3.31 -6.53 9.96
C THR A 177 2.98 -5.48 11.03
N LYS A 178 3.85 -5.33 12.02
CA LYS A 178 3.65 -4.39 13.13
C LYS A 178 4.37 -3.06 12.87
N GLY A 179 3.76 -1.99 13.36
CA GLY A 179 4.34 -0.66 13.30
C GLY A 179 4.10 0.09 11.98
N ARG A 180 3.76 1.36 12.10
CA ARG A 180 3.40 2.24 11.00
C ARG A 180 4.47 2.30 9.90
N HIS A 181 5.70 2.59 10.27
CA HIS A 181 6.79 2.72 9.29
C HIS A 181 7.12 1.40 8.61
N THR A 182 7.03 0.27 9.33
CA THR A 182 7.23 -1.06 8.76
C THR A 182 6.19 -1.37 7.71
N LYS A 183 4.90 -1.09 7.99
CA LYS A 183 3.80 -1.26 7.02
C LYS A 183 4.00 -0.38 5.78
N THR A 184 4.31 0.90 5.98
CA THR A 184 4.54 1.86 4.88
C THR A 184 5.71 1.41 3.99
N ILE A 185 6.86 1.09 4.59
CA ILE A 185 8.03 0.64 3.83
C ILE A 185 7.74 -0.69 3.14
N ARG A 186 7.12 -1.67 3.81
CA ARG A 186 6.75 -2.94 3.20
C ARG A 186 5.86 -2.74 1.96
N ASN A 187 4.83 -1.92 2.05
CA ASN A 187 3.94 -1.63 0.92
C ASN A 187 4.71 -0.97 -0.24
N MET A 188 5.64 -0.07 0.07
CA MET A 188 6.53 0.55 -0.91
C MET A 188 7.44 -0.47 -1.61
N LEU A 189 7.98 -1.45 -0.87
CA LEU A 189 8.80 -2.52 -1.43
C LEU A 189 7.96 -3.42 -2.34
N ILE A 190 6.78 -3.85 -1.89
CA ILE A 190 5.88 -4.71 -2.66
C ILE A 190 5.50 -4.05 -3.99
N SER A 191 5.13 -2.76 -3.96
CA SER A 191 4.73 -2.02 -5.17
C SER A 191 5.87 -1.87 -6.19
N ARG A 192 7.13 -2.03 -5.77
CA ARG A 192 8.33 -1.93 -6.61
C ARG A 192 9.10 -3.24 -6.75
N LYS A 193 8.52 -4.34 -6.26
CA LYS A 193 9.16 -5.65 -6.28
C LYS A 193 9.61 -6.06 -7.68
N GLY A 194 8.79 -5.79 -8.70
CA GLY A 194 9.12 -6.11 -10.09
C GLY A 194 10.27 -5.28 -10.70
N ILE A 195 10.63 -4.14 -10.07
CA ILE A 195 11.75 -3.30 -10.50
C ILE A 195 13.05 -3.73 -9.80
N GLY A 196 12.95 -4.29 -8.60
CA GLY A 196 14.06 -4.82 -7.82
C GLY A 196 14.88 -3.77 -7.06
N GLN A 197 14.86 -2.52 -7.52
CA GLN A 197 15.59 -1.41 -6.89
C GLN A 197 14.99 -0.08 -7.27
N PHE A 198 15.20 0.94 -6.44
CA PHE A 198 14.80 2.31 -6.76
C PHE A 198 15.58 3.33 -5.95
N GLN A 199 15.64 4.54 -6.48
CA GLN A 199 16.18 5.71 -5.80
C GLN A 199 15.06 6.73 -5.59
N VAL A 200 15.08 7.39 -4.45
CA VAL A 200 14.16 8.48 -4.13
C VAL A 200 14.91 9.58 -3.38
N GLU A 201 14.51 10.83 -3.59
CA GLU A 201 15.03 11.95 -2.83
C GLU A 201 14.72 11.79 -1.33
N LEU A 202 15.66 12.17 -0.48
CA LEU A 202 15.55 11.90 0.95
C LEU A 202 14.37 12.64 1.59
N ASP A 203 14.07 13.85 1.14
CA ASP A 203 12.95 14.62 1.67
C ASP A 203 11.61 14.06 1.21
N GLU A 204 11.55 13.56 -0.03
CA GLU A 204 10.39 12.79 -0.53
C GLU A 204 10.20 11.50 0.27
N PHE A 205 11.28 10.75 0.53
CA PHE A 205 11.22 9.54 1.35
C PHE A 205 10.73 9.82 2.77
N LYS A 206 11.24 10.89 3.41
CA LYS A 206 10.74 11.34 4.72
C LYS A 206 9.25 11.67 4.65
N ARG A 207 8.83 12.40 3.61
CA ARG A 207 7.43 12.74 3.39
C ARG A 207 6.57 11.49 3.28
N MET A 208 7.00 10.48 2.52
CA MET A 208 6.30 9.19 2.39
C MET A 208 6.17 8.44 3.72
N LEU A 209 7.07 8.69 4.67
CA LEU A 209 7.01 8.14 6.03
C LEU A 209 6.27 9.06 7.03
N GLY A 210 5.73 10.20 6.58
CA GLY A 210 5.09 11.20 7.44
C GLY A 210 6.04 11.84 8.44
N LEU A 211 7.30 12.02 8.06
CA LEU A 211 8.33 12.65 8.86
C LEU A 211 8.53 14.12 8.48
N SER A 212 8.92 14.92 9.46
CA SER A 212 9.32 16.31 9.21
C SER A 212 10.53 16.37 8.27
N PRO A 213 10.60 17.35 7.34
CA PRO A 213 11.80 17.58 6.53
C PRO A 213 13.08 17.78 7.35
N GLN A 214 12.96 18.34 8.57
CA GLN A 214 14.07 18.51 9.50
C GLN A 214 14.53 17.22 10.18
N TYR A 215 13.82 16.09 10.00
CA TYR A 215 14.21 14.82 10.59
C TYR A 215 15.60 14.40 10.10
N ARG A 216 16.55 14.24 11.05
CA ARG A 216 17.96 14.03 10.69
C ARG A 216 18.18 12.69 10.02
N PRO A 217 19.03 12.61 8.95
CA PRO A 217 19.34 11.33 8.28
C PRO A 217 19.90 10.27 9.23
N SER A 218 20.67 10.68 10.27
CA SER A 218 21.18 9.75 11.28
C SER A 218 20.08 9.16 12.16
N CYS A 219 19.07 9.97 12.53
CA CYS A 219 17.90 9.48 13.27
C CYS A 219 17.02 8.58 12.35
N LEU A 220 16.82 8.99 11.09
CA LEU A 220 16.11 8.16 10.11
C LEU A 220 16.73 6.77 10.00
N ARG A 221 18.06 6.72 9.90
CA ARG A 221 18.80 5.45 9.86
C ARG A 221 18.57 4.65 11.14
N LYS A 222 18.86 5.25 12.31
CA LYS A 222 18.88 4.55 13.60
C LYS A 222 17.48 4.13 14.06
N ASP A 223 16.50 5.03 13.92
CA ASP A 223 15.20 4.90 14.58
C ASP A 223 14.15 4.24 13.65
N ILE A 224 14.39 4.24 12.32
CA ILE A 224 13.43 3.73 11.35
C ILE A 224 14.06 2.68 10.43
N LEU A 225 15.08 3.05 9.62
CA LEU A 225 15.57 2.17 8.57
C LEU A 225 16.15 0.86 9.11
N GLU A 226 17.05 0.92 10.10
CA GLU A 226 17.67 -0.28 10.67
C GLU A 226 16.68 -1.17 11.42
N PRO A 227 15.78 -0.66 12.27
CA PRO A 227 14.77 -1.49 12.92
C PRO A 227 13.82 -2.15 11.91
N VAL A 228 13.35 -1.39 10.91
CA VAL A 228 12.43 -1.91 9.87
C VAL A 228 13.12 -2.95 9.00
N ARG A 229 14.36 -2.68 8.55
CA ARG A 229 15.16 -3.62 7.75
C ARG A 229 15.33 -4.94 8.49
N ARG A 230 15.71 -4.90 9.76
CA ARG A 230 15.90 -6.09 10.61
C ARG A 230 14.58 -6.85 10.76
N TRP A 231 13.52 -6.14 11.10
CA TRP A 231 12.21 -6.77 11.27
C TRP A 231 11.72 -7.47 10.00
N LEU A 232 11.82 -6.79 8.83
CA LEU A 232 11.41 -7.37 7.54
C LEU A 232 12.30 -8.56 7.17
N LEU A 233 13.61 -8.50 7.41
CA LEU A 233 14.51 -9.61 7.16
C LEU A 233 14.16 -10.86 7.98
N GLU A 234 13.71 -10.69 9.21
CA GLU A 234 13.39 -11.78 10.13
C GLU A 234 11.97 -12.33 9.94
N ASN A 235 11.00 -11.45 9.63
CA ASN A 235 9.57 -11.74 9.74
C ASN A 235 8.80 -11.61 8.41
N SER A 236 9.44 -11.28 7.29
CA SER A 236 8.75 -11.05 6.01
C SER A 236 9.38 -11.85 4.87
N ASP A 237 8.59 -12.06 3.83
CA ASP A 237 9.03 -12.61 2.54
C ASP A 237 9.77 -11.59 1.68
N ILE A 238 9.72 -10.30 2.06
CA ILE A 238 10.35 -9.18 1.37
C ILE A 238 11.11 -8.30 2.37
N TRP A 239 12.31 -7.91 2.02
CA TRP A 239 13.13 -6.96 2.81
C TRP A 239 13.98 -6.12 1.87
N PHE A 240 14.80 -5.24 2.42
CA PHE A 240 15.62 -4.31 1.64
C PHE A 240 17.00 -4.11 2.26
N GLU A 241 17.94 -3.74 1.40
CA GLU A 241 19.18 -3.06 1.76
C GLU A 241 19.13 -1.64 1.22
N TYR A 242 19.91 -0.74 1.79
CA TYR A 242 19.87 0.66 1.39
C TYR A 242 21.21 1.36 1.52
N GLU A 243 21.37 2.43 0.75
CA GLU A 243 22.48 3.37 0.85
C GLU A 243 21.94 4.80 0.87
N LEU A 244 22.48 5.62 1.79
CA LEU A 244 22.22 7.05 1.81
C LEU A 244 23.24 7.77 0.91
N ILE A 245 22.79 8.23 -0.24
CA ILE A 245 23.59 8.94 -1.22
C ILE A 245 23.93 10.33 -0.67
N ARG A 246 25.23 10.67 -0.69
CA ARG A 246 25.73 11.96 -0.21
C ARG A 246 26.19 12.80 -1.38
N GLU A 247 25.69 14.00 -1.43
CA GLU A 247 26.18 15.02 -2.36
C GLU A 247 27.26 15.87 -1.69
N LYS A 248 28.41 16.01 -2.36
CA LYS A 248 29.47 16.91 -1.96
C LYS A 248 29.23 18.26 -2.63
N VAL A 249 28.85 19.25 -1.87
CA VAL A 249 28.79 20.65 -2.34
C VAL A 249 30.11 21.31 -1.95
N PRO A 250 30.85 21.96 -2.88
CA PRO A 250 32.08 22.66 -2.57
C PRO A 250 31.87 23.66 -1.43
N GLY A 251 32.76 23.65 -0.44
CA GLY A 251 32.68 24.57 0.72
C GLY A 251 31.62 24.21 1.78
N ARG A 252 30.90 23.09 1.64
CA ARG A 252 29.91 22.62 2.64
C ARG A 252 30.16 21.19 3.03
N ARG A 253 29.69 20.81 4.23
CA ARG A 253 29.68 19.37 4.62
C ARG A 253 28.74 18.59 3.70
N ALA A 254 29.20 17.42 3.25
CA ALA A 254 28.39 16.52 2.45
C ALA A 254 27.04 16.20 3.16
N ARG A 255 25.94 16.37 2.44
CA ARG A 255 24.58 16.06 2.94
C ARG A 255 24.01 14.88 2.18
N SER A 256 23.30 14.03 2.89
CA SER A 256 22.51 12.99 2.22
C SER A 256 21.29 13.65 1.56
N ASN A 257 21.17 13.48 0.24
CA ASN A 257 20.10 14.05 -0.58
C ASN A 257 19.16 12.99 -1.15
N ALA A 258 19.59 11.72 -1.21
CA ALA A 258 18.78 10.63 -1.70
C ALA A 258 19.04 9.35 -0.90
N ILE A 259 18.12 8.38 -1.05
CA ILE A 259 18.26 7.02 -0.58
C ILE A 259 18.11 6.08 -1.78
N PHE A 260 19.03 5.13 -1.90
CA PHE A 260 18.94 4.03 -2.85
C PHE A 260 18.51 2.78 -2.08
N ILE A 261 17.56 2.03 -2.61
CA ILE A 261 16.98 0.85 -1.98
C ILE A 261 17.05 -0.32 -2.95
N TRP A 262 17.65 -1.43 -2.51
CA TRP A 262 17.61 -2.72 -3.18
C TRP A 262 16.55 -3.60 -2.51
N ILE A 263 15.70 -4.21 -3.32
CA ILE A 263 14.60 -5.05 -2.84
C ILE A 263 15.03 -6.51 -2.98
N TYR A 264 14.79 -7.27 -1.95
CA TYR A 264 15.04 -8.71 -1.91
C TYR A 264 13.78 -9.45 -1.52
N SER A 265 13.60 -10.64 -2.06
CA SER A 265 12.55 -11.55 -1.66
C SER A 265 13.11 -12.95 -1.43
N ARG A 266 12.40 -13.74 -0.61
CA ARG A 266 12.69 -15.17 -0.49
C ARG A 266 11.99 -15.88 -1.63
N ASP A 267 12.67 -16.85 -2.23
CA ASP A 267 12.03 -17.81 -3.13
C ASP A 267 11.18 -18.82 -2.32
N LYS A 268 10.52 -19.73 -3.04
CA LYS A 268 9.72 -20.79 -2.41
C LYS A 268 10.55 -21.72 -1.51
N ASP A 269 11.87 -21.77 -1.71
CA ASP A 269 12.82 -22.58 -0.94
C ASP A 269 13.48 -21.78 0.19
N GLY A 270 13.05 -20.55 0.46
CA GLY A 270 13.57 -19.68 1.51
C GLY A 270 14.93 -19.05 1.21
N LYS A 271 15.47 -19.21 -0.02
CA LYS A 271 16.75 -18.62 -0.45
C LYS A 271 16.57 -17.14 -0.81
N LYS A 272 17.58 -16.35 -0.45
CA LYS A 272 17.66 -14.93 -0.81
C LYS A 272 17.78 -14.78 -2.32
N LYS A 273 16.88 -14.00 -2.94
CA LYS A 273 16.93 -13.68 -4.35
C LYS A 273 16.79 -12.16 -4.52
N PRO A 274 17.62 -11.50 -5.35
CA PRO A 274 17.32 -10.13 -5.81
C PRO A 274 15.99 -10.16 -6.53
N SER A 275 15.13 -9.20 -6.23
CA SER A 275 13.82 -9.06 -6.87
C SER A 275 13.96 -8.38 -8.20
#